data_3c0f4edd4cea6debff4df1ed2d167302
#
_entry.id   3c0f4edd4cea6debff4df1ed2d167302
#
_cell.length_a   1.000
_cell.length_b   1.000
_cell.length_c   1.000
_cell.angle_alpha   90.00
_cell.angle_beta   90.00
_cell.angle_gamma   90.00
#
_symmetry.space_group_name_H-M   'P 1'
#
loop_
_entity.id
_entity.type
_entity.pdbx_description
1 polymer ?
#
loop_
_entity_poly.entity_id
_entity_poly.type
_entity_poly.pdbx_seq_one_letter_code
_entity_poly.pdbx_strand_id
1 'polypeptide(L)'
;MTAEYADVRDMFRELRNLSDGSPDWVEQRDRIIERCLPLADHIARRFAGRGESRDDLVQVARIGLVNAVKRFDVELGSDFPSFAVPTIMGEVRRHFRDNSWSVKVPRRMKELHLRITAATGEMSQRLGRAPTASELAAELGVDRDEVLDGLMAGSSYNTSSIDGTVGGGEESLALVETLGDVNPALEHVEYREALRPLLADLPELTEEILGPEALLLIPPVRNR
;
A
#
# COMPACT_ATOMS: atom_id res chain seq x y z
N MET A 1 -0.43 -22.13 -25.47
CA MET A 1 -0.52 -22.41 -24.01
C MET A 1 -1.30 -23.70 -23.72
N THR A 2 -2.39 -24.00 -24.38
CA THR A 2 -3.20 -25.22 -24.10
C THR A 2 -2.46 -26.52 -24.45
N ALA A 3 -1.66 -26.57 -25.50
CA ALA A 3 -0.91 -27.76 -25.90
C ALA A 3 0.28 -28.11 -24.96
N GLU A 4 0.81 -27.15 -24.25
CA GLU A 4 1.98 -27.32 -23.36
C GLU A 4 1.66 -28.08 -22.07
N TYR A 5 0.40 -28.09 -21.65
CA TYR A 5 -0.09 -28.73 -20.43
C TYR A 5 -1.13 -29.83 -20.71
N ALA A 6 -1.07 -30.44 -21.91
CA ALA A 6 -2.01 -31.51 -22.29
C ALA A 6 -1.85 -32.75 -21.40
N ASP A 7 -0.62 -33.03 -20.98
CA ASP A 7 -0.24 -34.13 -20.07
C ASP A 7 -0.83 -33.98 -18.66
N VAL A 8 -1.05 -32.75 -18.21
CA VAL A 8 -1.56 -32.47 -16.85
C VAL A 8 -2.94 -33.06 -16.63
N ARG A 9 -3.78 -33.13 -17.66
CA ARG A 9 -5.12 -33.73 -17.56
C ARG A 9 -5.05 -35.21 -17.20
N ASP A 10 -4.11 -35.94 -17.78
CA ASP A 10 -3.95 -37.39 -17.49
C ASP A 10 -3.37 -37.57 -16.09
N MET A 11 -2.46 -36.71 -15.66
CA MET A 11 -1.94 -36.71 -14.28
C MET A 11 -3.05 -36.49 -13.24
N PHE A 12 -4.04 -35.63 -13.51
CA PHE A 12 -5.22 -35.46 -12.63
C PHE A 12 -6.13 -36.69 -12.62
N ARG A 13 -6.27 -37.40 -13.75
CA ARG A 13 -7.02 -38.65 -13.79
C ARG A 13 -6.36 -39.75 -12.96
N GLU A 14 -5.01 -39.83 -13.02
CA GLU A 14 -4.26 -40.74 -12.17
C GLU A 14 -4.42 -40.37 -10.68
N LEU A 15 -4.30 -39.08 -10.34
CA LEU A 15 -4.47 -38.59 -8.96
C LEU A 15 -5.82 -38.98 -8.36
N ARG A 16 -6.88 -38.93 -9.18
CA ARG A 16 -8.25 -39.30 -8.76
C ARG A 16 -8.41 -40.78 -8.46
N ASN A 17 -7.62 -41.65 -9.09
CA ASN A 17 -7.67 -43.10 -8.86
C ASN A 17 -6.95 -43.53 -7.59
N LEU A 18 -6.20 -42.59 -6.95
CA LEU A 18 -5.47 -42.82 -5.72
C LEU A 18 -6.35 -42.45 -4.50
N SER A 19 -6.10 -43.13 -3.38
CA SER A 19 -6.78 -42.81 -2.12
C SER A 19 -6.32 -41.45 -1.59
N ASP A 20 -7.27 -40.57 -1.31
CA ASP A 20 -6.99 -39.21 -0.83
C ASP A 20 -6.09 -39.23 0.42
N GLY A 21 -5.02 -38.45 0.41
CA GLY A 21 -4.04 -38.38 1.49
C GLY A 21 -3.07 -39.56 1.58
N SER A 22 -3.12 -40.56 0.69
CA SER A 22 -2.10 -41.61 0.62
C SER A 22 -0.73 -41.06 0.20
N PRO A 23 0.40 -41.74 0.51
CA PRO A 23 1.71 -41.32 0.04
C PRO A 23 1.77 -41.14 -1.48
N ASP A 24 1.19 -42.06 -2.23
CA ASP A 24 1.14 -42.00 -3.70
C ASP A 24 0.31 -40.84 -4.21
N TRP A 25 -0.81 -40.53 -3.54
CA TRP A 25 -1.62 -39.35 -3.85
C TRP A 25 -0.85 -38.05 -3.62
N VAL A 26 -0.12 -37.95 -2.51
CA VAL A 26 0.72 -36.77 -2.19
C VAL A 26 1.81 -36.61 -3.25
N GLU A 27 2.50 -37.70 -3.60
CA GLU A 27 3.55 -37.67 -4.63
C GLU A 27 3.00 -37.26 -5.99
N GLN A 28 1.87 -37.80 -6.43
CA GLN A 28 1.27 -37.44 -7.70
C GLN A 28 0.78 -35.99 -7.73
N ARG A 29 0.18 -35.51 -6.62
CA ARG A 29 -0.19 -34.10 -6.48
C ARG A 29 1.02 -33.17 -6.60
N ASP A 30 2.12 -33.50 -5.94
CA ASP A 30 3.35 -32.70 -5.94
C ASP A 30 3.99 -32.70 -7.33
N ARG A 31 3.95 -33.80 -8.06
CA ARG A 31 4.35 -33.87 -9.49
C ARG A 31 3.53 -32.91 -10.37
N ILE A 32 2.19 -32.84 -10.15
CA ILE A 32 1.34 -31.89 -10.88
C ILE A 32 1.74 -30.45 -10.55
N ILE A 33 1.97 -30.14 -9.27
CA ILE A 33 2.40 -28.81 -8.84
C ILE A 33 3.73 -28.45 -9.52
N GLU A 34 4.75 -29.30 -9.42
CA GLU A 34 6.06 -29.09 -10.02
C GLU A 34 5.98 -28.84 -11.54
N ARG A 35 5.18 -29.68 -12.24
CA ARG A 35 4.95 -29.56 -13.69
C ARG A 35 4.35 -28.19 -14.06
N CYS A 36 3.56 -27.59 -13.16
CA CYS A 36 2.83 -26.33 -13.38
C CYS A 36 3.51 -25.09 -12.75
N LEU A 37 4.64 -25.23 -12.05
CA LEU A 37 5.39 -24.08 -11.48
C LEU A 37 5.70 -22.99 -12.52
N PRO A 38 6.12 -23.31 -13.77
CA PRO A 38 6.40 -22.30 -14.78
C PRO A 38 5.19 -21.40 -15.10
N LEU A 39 3.95 -21.93 -15.00
CA LEU A 39 2.73 -21.17 -15.18
C LEU A 39 2.57 -20.10 -14.08
N ALA A 40 2.79 -20.47 -12.81
CA ALA A 40 2.74 -19.54 -11.70
C ALA A 40 3.81 -18.46 -11.82
N ASP A 41 5.04 -18.83 -12.13
CA ASP A 41 6.16 -17.89 -12.34
C ASP A 41 5.92 -16.95 -13.52
N HIS A 42 5.26 -17.41 -14.58
CA HIS A 42 4.85 -16.56 -15.71
C HIS A 42 3.81 -15.53 -15.30
N ILE A 43 2.82 -15.95 -14.51
CA ILE A 43 1.78 -15.04 -13.99
C ILE A 43 2.40 -14.01 -13.05
N ALA A 44 3.27 -14.41 -12.12
CA ALA A 44 3.96 -13.50 -11.19
C ALA A 44 4.71 -12.39 -11.93
N ARG A 45 5.43 -12.73 -13.01
CA ARG A 45 6.15 -11.75 -13.85
C ARG A 45 5.28 -10.64 -14.43
N ARG A 46 4.00 -10.92 -14.72
CA ARG A 46 3.05 -9.90 -15.23
C ARG A 46 2.66 -8.85 -14.18
N PHE A 47 2.88 -9.14 -12.92
CA PHE A 47 2.60 -8.24 -11.79
C PHE A 47 3.86 -7.56 -11.24
N ALA A 48 5.05 -7.87 -11.78
CA ALA A 48 6.30 -7.25 -11.36
C ALA A 48 6.30 -5.73 -11.58
N GLY A 49 7.06 -5.00 -10.76
CA GLY A 49 7.20 -3.54 -10.85
C GLY A 49 6.04 -2.74 -10.25
N ARG A 50 5.19 -3.37 -9.43
CA ARG A 50 4.05 -2.72 -8.76
C ARG A 50 4.25 -2.51 -7.26
N GLY A 51 5.50 -2.34 -6.81
CA GLY A 51 5.82 -2.07 -5.41
C GLY A 51 6.10 -3.30 -4.55
N GLU A 52 5.86 -4.52 -5.08
CA GLU A 52 6.14 -5.78 -4.40
C GLU A 52 7.42 -6.43 -4.91
N SER A 53 8.10 -7.17 -4.02
CA SER A 53 9.26 -7.96 -4.42
C SER A 53 8.87 -9.06 -5.41
N ARG A 54 9.75 -9.35 -6.34
CA ARG A 54 9.52 -10.44 -7.30
C ARG A 54 9.36 -11.79 -6.61
N ASP A 55 10.14 -12.02 -5.57
CA ASP A 55 10.15 -13.29 -4.86
C ASP A 55 8.85 -13.51 -4.09
N ASP A 56 8.30 -12.47 -3.46
CA ASP A 56 6.99 -12.53 -2.80
C ASP A 56 5.88 -12.81 -3.80
N LEU A 57 5.88 -12.13 -4.95
CA LEU A 57 4.90 -12.38 -6.01
C LEU A 57 4.95 -13.82 -6.54
N VAL A 58 6.15 -14.38 -6.69
CA VAL A 58 6.34 -15.79 -7.08
C VAL A 58 5.77 -16.72 -6.01
N GLN A 59 6.05 -16.49 -4.73
CA GLN A 59 5.51 -17.31 -3.65
C GLN A 59 3.97 -17.25 -3.60
N VAL A 60 3.39 -16.06 -3.72
CA VAL A 60 1.93 -15.89 -3.74
C VAL A 60 1.30 -16.60 -4.95
N ALA A 61 1.92 -16.49 -6.13
CA ALA A 61 1.45 -17.19 -7.32
C ALA A 61 1.51 -18.72 -7.17
N ARG A 62 2.57 -19.23 -6.53
CA ARG A 62 2.71 -20.67 -6.22
C ARG A 62 1.68 -21.14 -5.20
N ILE A 63 1.34 -20.33 -4.18
CA ILE A 63 0.21 -20.62 -3.27
C ILE A 63 -1.10 -20.70 -4.06
N GLY A 64 -1.32 -19.75 -4.99
CA GLY A 64 -2.47 -19.77 -5.89
C GLY A 64 -2.53 -21.02 -6.77
N LEU A 65 -1.38 -21.50 -7.26
CA LEU A 65 -1.27 -22.76 -8.01
C LEU A 65 -1.64 -23.97 -7.15
N VAL A 66 -1.12 -24.07 -5.92
CA VAL A 66 -1.48 -25.15 -4.99
C VAL A 66 -2.98 -25.16 -4.70
N ASN A 67 -3.59 -23.98 -4.51
CA ASN A 67 -5.03 -23.85 -4.33
C ASN A 67 -5.80 -24.27 -5.58
N ALA A 68 -5.30 -23.99 -6.78
CA ALA A 68 -5.89 -24.43 -8.03
C ALA A 68 -5.82 -25.95 -8.18
N VAL A 69 -4.66 -26.56 -7.90
CA VAL A 69 -4.50 -28.04 -7.95
C VAL A 69 -5.47 -28.74 -6.98
N LYS A 70 -5.64 -28.21 -5.76
CA LYS A 70 -6.57 -28.79 -4.77
C LYS A 70 -8.04 -28.70 -5.15
N ARG A 71 -8.41 -27.71 -5.96
CA ARG A 71 -9.83 -27.44 -6.30
C ARG A 71 -10.24 -27.88 -7.71
N PHE A 72 -9.27 -28.25 -8.53
CA PHE A 72 -9.55 -28.62 -9.90
C PHE A 72 -10.26 -29.98 -9.97
N ASP A 73 -11.35 -30.01 -10.74
CA ASP A 73 -12.06 -31.23 -11.06
C ASP A 73 -11.95 -31.52 -12.56
N VAL A 74 -11.30 -32.63 -12.89
CA VAL A 74 -11.06 -33.07 -14.27
C VAL A 74 -12.35 -33.45 -15.02
N GLU A 75 -13.45 -33.80 -14.30
CA GLU A 75 -14.72 -34.19 -14.86
C GLU A 75 -15.54 -33.01 -15.42
N LEU A 76 -15.28 -31.79 -14.95
CA LEU A 76 -15.96 -30.59 -15.44
C LEU A 76 -15.59 -30.20 -16.88
N GLY A 77 -14.72 -30.99 -17.54
CA GLY A 77 -14.41 -30.87 -18.96
C GLY A 77 -13.53 -29.71 -19.36
N SER A 78 -13.17 -28.79 -18.42
CA SER A 78 -12.23 -27.69 -18.67
C SER A 78 -10.78 -28.17 -18.60
N ASP A 79 -9.88 -27.51 -19.33
CA ASP A 79 -8.45 -27.71 -19.19
C ASP A 79 -7.92 -26.99 -17.94
N PHE A 80 -6.92 -27.60 -17.29
CA PHE A 80 -6.35 -27.07 -16.04
C PHE A 80 -5.84 -25.62 -16.14
N PRO A 81 -5.12 -25.20 -17.19
CA PRO A 81 -4.70 -23.80 -17.32
C PRO A 81 -5.84 -22.79 -17.31
N SER A 82 -6.98 -23.10 -17.94
CA SER A 82 -8.15 -22.21 -17.96
C SER A 82 -8.75 -22.00 -16.57
N PHE A 83 -8.64 -22.98 -15.68
CA PHE A 83 -9.06 -22.89 -14.30
C PHE A 83 -7.95 -22.25 -13.40
N ALA A 84 -6.70 -22.66 -13.61
CA ALA A 84 -5.59 -22.26 -12.76
C ALA A 84 -5.22 -20.77 -12.93
N VAL A 85 -5.20 -20.25 -14.17
CA VAL A 85 -4.80 -18.85 -14.44
C VAL A 85 -5.66 -17.85 -13.66
N PRO A 86 -7.01 -17.86 -13.73
CA PRO A 86 -7.83 -16.93 -12.96
C PRO A 86 -7.69 -17.14 -11.45
N THR A 87 -7.48 -18.38 -10.98
CA THR A 87 -7.29 -18.70 -9.58
C THR A 87 -5.99 -18.09 -9.05
N ILE A 88 -4.87 -18.31 -9.75
CA ILE A 88 -3.56 -17.74 -9.39
C ILE A 88 -3.60 -16.21 -9.43
N MET A 89 -4.18 -15.62 -10.49
CA MET A 89 -4.34 -14.18 -10.59
C MET A 89 -5.21 -13.61 -9.47
N GLY A 90 -6.21 -14.35 -9.02
CA GLY A 90 -7.06 -14.00 -7.89
C GLY A 90 -6.27 -13.90 -6.58
N GLU A 91 -5.40 -14.85 -6.30
CA GLU A 91 -4.53 -14.83 -5.10
C GLU A 91 -3.51 -13.69 -5.15
N VAL A 92 -2.89 -13.45 -6.30
CA VAL A 92 -1.97 -12.31 -6.46
C VAL A 92 -2.69 -10.98 -6.26
N ARG A 93 -3.89 -10.79 -6.84
CA ARG A 93 -4.71 -9.58 -6.63
C ARG A 93 -5.13 -9.41 -5.16
N ARG A 94 -5.45 -10.53 -4.49
CA ARG A 94 -5.76 -10.52 -3.05
C ARG A 94 -4.57 -10.04 -2.24
N HIS A 95 -3.36 -10.55 -2.53
CA HIS A 95 -2.13 -10.12 -1.88
C HIS A 95 -1.92 -8.61 -2.00
N PHE A 96 -2.01 -8.06 -3.23
CA PHE A 96 -1.93 -6.61 -3.45
C PHE A 96 -2.99 -5.81 -2.67
N ARG A 97 -4.21 -6.32 -2.55
CA ARG A 97 -5.26 -5.65 -1.79
C ARG A 97 -5.00 -5.66 -0.29
N ASP A 98 -4.53 -6.79 0.23
CA ASP A 98 -4.52 -7.03 1.68
C ASP A 98 -3.15 -6.69 2.30
N ASN A 99 -2.03 -6.96 1.63
CA ASN A 99 -0.68 -6.95 2.21
C ASN A 99 0.28 -5.88 1.64
N SER A 100 0.06 -5.35 0.44
CA SER A 100 1.04 -4.49 -0.25
C SER A 100 1.06 -3.03 0.20
N TRP A 101 0.26 -2.65 1.16
CA TRP A 101 0.22 -1.27 1.64
C TRP A 101 1.21 -1.06 2.77
N SER A 102 2.18 -0.18 2.58
CA SER A 102 3.20 0.14 3.60
C SER A 102 2.58 0.71 4.88
N VAL A 103 1.45 1.41 4.77
CA VAL A 103 0.69 1.96 5.89
C VAL A 103 -0.68 1.30 5.98
N LYS A 104 -1.19 1.10 7.20
CA LYS A 104 -2.52 0.53 7.42
C LYS A 104 -3.60 1.52 6.98
N VAL A 105 -4.18 1.27 5.82
CA VAL A 105 -5.29 2.06 5.24
C VAL A 105 -6.60 1.27 5.37
N PRO A 106 -7.73 1.90 5.75
CA PRO A 106 -9.04 1.25 5.79
C PRO A 106 -9.42 0.63 4.45
N ARG A 107 -10.10 -0.53 4.47
CA ARG A 107 -10.48 -1.27 3.26
C ARG A 107 -11.28 -0.41 2.26
N ARG A 108 -12.22 0.40 2.77
CA ARG A 108 -13.03 1.32 1.94
C ARG A 108 -12.14 2.24 1.09
N MET A 109 -11.07 2.79 1.68
CA MET A 109 -10.16 3.71 0.99
C MET A 109 -9.31 2.97 -0.06
N LYS A 110 -8.88 1.74 0.25
CA LYS A 110 -8.18 0.89 -0.74
C LYS A 110 -9.05 0.59 -1.95
N GLU A 111 -10.32 0.23 -1.73
CA GLU A 111 -11.28 -0.05 -2.80
C GLU A 111 -11.59 1.21 -3.61
N LEU A 112 -11.74 2.36 -2.94
CA LEU A 112 -11.94 3.65 -3.61
C LEU A 112 -10.73 4.04 -4.47
N HIS A 113 -9.52 3.89 -3.93
CA HIS A 113 -8.28 4.15 -4.69
C HIS A 113 -8.19 3.29 -5.97
N LEU A 114 -8.55 2.02 -5.90
CA LEU A 114 -8.57 1.14 -7.08
C LEU A 114 -9.60 1.61 -8.12
N ARG A 115 -10.80 2.04 -7.69
CA ARG A 115 -11.84 2.60 -8.58
C ARG A 115 -11.37 3.89 -9.23
N ILE A 116 -10.74 4.80 -8.46
CA ILE A 116 -10.16 6.05 -8.96
C ILE A 116 -9.09 5.75 -10.01
N THR A 117 -8.18 4.82 -9.75
CA THR A 117 -7.10 4.45 -10.67
C THR A 117 -7.66 3.90 -11.99
N ALA A 118 -8.67 3.02 -11.93
CA ALA A 118 -9.33 2.47 -13.11
C ALA A 118 -10.02 3.58 -13.93
N ALA A 119 -10.85 4.41 -13.27
CA ALA A 119 -11.55 5.52 -13.90
C ALA A 119 -10.59 6.54 -14.51
N THR A 120 -9.48 6.85 -13.84
CA THR A 120 -8.44 7.75 -14.35
C THR A 120 -7.86 7.22 -15.66
N GLY A 121 -7.59 5.92 -15.77
CA GLY A 121 -7.07 5.29 -16.99
C GLY A 121 -8.06 5.44 -18.16
N GLU A 122 -9.33 5.09 -17.94
CA GLU A 122 -10.38 5.17 -18.97
C GLU A 122 -10.68 6.63 -19.39
N MET A 123 -10.79 7.53 -18.41
CA MET A 123 -11.06 8.94 -18.68
C MET A 123 -9.89 9.62 -19.37
N SER A 124 -8.65 9.28 -19.01
CA SER A 124 -7.47 9.85 -19.68
C SER A 124 -7.41 9.49 -21.17
N GLN A 125 -7.79 8.26 -21.52
CA GLN A 125 -7.90 7.84 -22.92
C GLN A 125 -9.03 8.60 -23.65
N ARG A 126 -10.18 8.81 -23.00
CA ARG A 126 -11.34 9.51 -23.57
C ARG A 126 -11.11 11.02 -23.70
N LEU A 127 -10.45 11.65 -22.72
CA LEU A 127 -10.24 13.10 -22.67
C LEU A 127 -8.94 13.58 -23.33
N GLY A 128 -7.99 12.67 -23.58
CA GLY A 128 -6.64 13.03 -24.04
C GLY A 128 -5.78 13.77 -23.00
N ARG A 129 -6.25 13.89 -21.74
CA ARG A 129 -5.56 14.50 -20.61
C ARG A 129 -5.95 13.80 -19.31
N ALA A 130 -5.20 14.06 -18.25
CA ALA A 130 -5.57 13.59 -16.92
C ALA A 130 -6.91 14.22 -16.47
N PRO A 131 -7.86 13.43 -15.90
CA PRO A 131 -9.10 13.94 -15.36
C PRO A 131 -8.86 14.71 -14.06
N THR A 132 -9.69 15.70 -13.78
CA THR A 132 -9.71 16.45 -12.52
C THR A 132 -10.43 15.65 -11.43
N ALA A 133 -10.19 16.01 -10.14
CA ALA A 133 -10.89 15.38 -9.02
C ALA A 133 -12.42 15.52 -9.12
N SER A 134 -12.93 16.64 -9.65
CA SER A 134 -14.37 16.85 -9.83
C SER A 134 -14.95 15.97 -10.94
N GLU A 135 -14.21 15.75 -12.03
CA GLU A 135 -14.62 14.85 -13.11
C GLU A 135 -14.64 13.39 -12.63
N LEU A 136 -13.64 12.99 -11.83
CA LEU A 136 -13.60 11.66 -11.20
C LEU A 136 -14.76 11.46 -10.21
N ALA A 137 -15.08 12.48 -9.41
CA ALA A 137 -16.22 12.45 -8.49
C ALA A 137 -17.54 12.22 -9.22
N ALA A 138 -17.77 12.95 -10.33
CA ALA A 138 -18.95 12.79 -11.16
C ALA A 138 -19.02 11.39 -11.82
N GLU A 139 -17.91 10.88 -12.35
CA GLU A 139 -17.84 9.55 -12.99
C GLU A 139 -18.09 8.41 -12.00
N LEU A 140 -17.54 8.52 -10.77
CA LEU A 140 -17.62 7.48 -9.74
C LEU A 140 -18.87 7.59 -8.86
N GLY A 141 -19.62 8.70 -8.93
CA GLY A 141 -20.79 8.98 -8.10
C GLY A 141 -20.44 9.12 -6.61
N VAL A 142 -19.30 9.73 -6.30
CA VAL A 142 -18.81 10.00 -4.94
C VAL A 142 -18.54 11.48 -4.76
N ASP A 143 -18.35 11.91 -3.51
CA ASP A 143 -18.01 13.30 -3.24
C ASP A 143 -16.57 13.63 -3.68
N ARG A 144 -16.31 14.91 -4.03
CA ARG A 144 -14.98 15.37 -4.43
C ARG A 144 -13.95 15.15 -3.31
N ASP A 145 -14.34 15.39 -2.07
CA ASP A 145 -13.45 15.20 -0.91
C ASP A 145 -13.11 13.73 -0.71
N GLU A 146 -14.04 12.79 -0.94
CA GLU A 146 -13.76 11.35 -0.94
C GLU A 146 -12.74 10.97 -2.04
N VAL A 147 -12.82 11.61 -3.22
CA VAL A 147 -11.82 11.38 -4.27
C VAL A 147 -10.44 11.87 -3.84
N LEU A 148 -10.34 13.04 -3.19
CA LEU A 148 -9.09 13.55 -2.66
C LEU A 148 -8.50 12.62 -1.60
N ASP A 149 -9.31 12.14 -0.67
CA ASP A 149 -8.90 11.15 0.34
C ASP A 149 -8.42 9.85 -0.31
N GLY A 150 -9.11 9.38 -1.35
CA GLY A 150 -8.70 8.19 -2.10
C GLY A 150 -7.39 8.35 -2.86
N LEU A 151 -7.11 9.55 -3.38
CA LEU A 151 -5.83 9.89 -4.01
C LEU A 151 -4.71 9.98 -2.96
N MET A 152 -4.97 10.63 -1.81
CA MET A 152 -4.04 10.68 -0.69
C MET A 152 -3.74 9.29 -0.12
N ALA A 153 -4.75 8.43 -0.02
CA ALA A 153 -4.54 7.04 0.37
C ALA A 153 -3.56 6.34 -0.58
N GLY A 154 -3.59 6.64 -1.87
CA GLY A 154 -2.65 6.09 -2.86
C GLY A 154 -1.18 6.42 -2.57
N SER A 155 -0.88 7.59 -2.00
CA SER A 155 0.48 7.95 -1.60
C SER A 155 1.01 7.10 -0.44
N SER A 156 0.11 6.54 0.39
CA SER A 156 0.45 5.65 1.49
C SER A 156 0.78 4.21 1.04
N TYR A 157 0.67 3.93 -0.26
CA TYR A 157 1.04 2.63 -0.83
C TYR A 157 2.54 2.38 -0.73
N ASN A 158 3.35 3.42 -1.01
CA ASN A 158 4.80 3.37 -0.89
C ASN A 158 5.27 4.40 0.14
N THR A 159 6.12 3.98 1.06
CA THR A 159 6.82 4.88 2.00
C THR A 159 8.25 5.12 1.50
N SER A 160 8.77 6.32 1.74
CA SER A 160 10.17 6.63 1.51
C SER A 160 10.96 6.43 2.79
N SER A 161 12.22 5.98 2.69
CA SER A 161 13.11 5.91 3.85
C SER A 161 13.47 7.32 4.30
N ILE A 162 13.33 7.61 5.58
CA ILE A 162 13.77 8.88 6.17
C ILE A 162 15.30 8.99 6.27
N ASP A 163 16.01 7.85 6.24
CA ASP A 163 17.48 7.79 6.18
C ASP A 163 18.01 7.97 4.75
N GLY A 164 17.09 8.01 3.76
CA GLY A 164 17.44 8.24 2.36
C GLY A 164 17.97 9.66 2.16
N THR A 165 19.04 9.79 1.36
CA THR A 165 19.62 11.10 1.03
C THR A 165 18.75 11.86 0.04
N VAL A 166 18.50 13.14 0.32
CA VAL A 166 17.79 14.08 -0.56
C VAL A 166 18.84 15.03 -1.16
N GLY A 167 18.94 15.03 -2.49
CA GLY A 167 19.88 15.87 -3.23
C GLY A 167 20.92 15.05 -3.99
N GLY A 168 21.30 15.53 -5.17
CA GLY A 168 22.34 14.93 -6.01
C GLY A 168 23.60 15.80 -5.96
N GLY A 169 24.49 15.55 -5.01
CA GLY A 169 25.74 16.30 -4.88
C GLY A 169 26.56 15.87 -3.67
N GLU A 170 27.73 16.47 -3.47
CA GLU A 170 28.63 16.16 -2.35
C GLU A 170 28.06 16.55 -0.96
N GLU A 171 26.97 17.32 -0.90
CA GLU A 171 26.23 17.70 0.32
C GLU A 171 24.83 17.08 0.32
N SER A 172 24.72 15.75 0.20
CA SER A 172 23.43 15.07 0.33
C SER A 172 23.09 14.91 1.82
N LEU A 173 22.07 15.65 2.30
CA LEU A 173 21.52 15.51 3.64
C LEU A 173 20.55 14.33 3.70
N ALA A 174 20.50 13.63 4.83
CA ALA A 174 19.45 12.64 5.06
C ALA A 174 18.08 13.36 5.16
N LEU A 175 17.02 12.73 4.66
CA LEU A 175 15.67 13.31 4.71
C LEU A 175 15.28 13.68 6.16
N VAL A 176 15.70 12.88 7.15
CA VAL A 176 15.47 13.14 8.58
C VAL A 176 16.06 14.48 9.04
N GLU A 177 17.17 14.92 8.47
CA GLU A 177 17.83 16.20 8.83
C GLU A 177 17.08 17.42 8.26
N THR A 178 16.25 17.21 7.23
CA THR A 178 15.41 18.25 6.64
C THR A 178 14.05 18.37 7.34
N LEU A 179 13.67 17.36 8.13
CA LEU A 179 12.42 17.37 8.88
C LEU A 179 12.62 18.19 10.14
N GLY A 180 11.91 19.31 10.22
CA GLY A 180 11.88 20.19 11.39
C GLY A 180 10.54 20.09 12.11
N ASP A 181 10.52 20.60 13.33
CA ASP A 181 9.29 20.81 14.09
C ASP A 181 9.21 22.30 14.47
N VAL A 182 7.97 22.79 14.61
CA VAL A 182 7.73 24.14 15.10
C VAL A 182 8.07 24.14 16.59
N ASN A 183 9.12 24.89 16.94
CA ASN A 183 9.50 25.04 18.34
C ASN A 183 8.61 26.11 18.99
N PRO A 184 7.60 25.76 19.81
CA PRO A 184 6.72 26.73 20.46
C PRO A 184 7.46 27.67 21.40
N ALA A 185 8.69 27.33 21.84
CA ALA A 185 9.50 28.21 22.65
C ALA A 185 9.94 29.49 21.91
N LEU A 186 10.00 29.49 20.58
CA LEU A 186 10.30 30.68 19.78
C LEU A 186 9.15 31.69 19.84
N GLU A 187 7.89 31.26 19.71
CA GLU A 187 6.72 32.13 19.90
C GLU A 187 6.71 32.73 21.32
N HIS A 188 7.03 31.95 22.34
CA HIS A 188 7.12 32.45 23.72
C HIS A 188 8.22 33.51 23.91
N VAL A 189 9.33 33.39 23.21
CA VAL A 189 10.38 34.44 23.24
C VAL A 189 9.88 35.73 22.62
N GLU A 190 9.19 35.63 21.45
CA GLU A 190 8.62 36.78 20.77
C GLU A 190 7.56 37.49 21.62
N TYR A 191 6.61 36.74 22.19
CA TYR A 191 5.61 37.30 23.11
C TYR A 191 6.21 37.92 24.36
N ARG A 192 7.24 37.31 24.92
CA ARG A 192 7.95 37.82 26.09
C ARG A 192 8.66 39.17 25.81
N GLU A 193 9.36 39.28 24.71
CA GLU A 193 10.02 40.51 24.31
C GLU A 193 9.02 41.61 23.90
N ALA A 194 7.88 41.25 23.30
CA ALA A 194 6.80 42.18 23.01
C ALA A 194 6.08 42.70 24.27
N LEU A 195 5.90 41.83 25.28
CA LEU A 195 5.28 42.22 26.56
C LEU A 195 6.17 43.04 27.48
N ARG A 196 7.51 42.88 27.42
CA ARG A 196 8.45 43.54 28.29
C ARG A 196 8.30 45.08 28.35
N PRO A 197 8.25 45.83 27.22
CA PRO A 197 8.04 47.26 27.23
C PRO A 197 6.67 47.67 27.77
N LEU A 198 5.63 46.88 27.46
CA LEU A 198 4.24 47.12 27.91
C LEU A 198 4.13 46.97 29.43
N LEU A 199 4.83 46.01 30.01
CA LEU A 199 4.87 45.80 31.45
C LEU A 199 5.71 46.88 32.17
N ALA A 200 6.75 47.41 31.53
CA ALA A 200 7.57 48.51 32.07
C ALA A 200 6.82 49.86 32.16
N ASP A 201 5.82 50.07 31.29
CA ASP A 201 4.99 51.28 31.29
C ASP A 201 3.78 51.20 32.22
N LEU A 202 3.59 50.06 32.95
CA LEU A 202 2.49 49.95 33.91
C LEU A 202 2.78 50.75 35.17
N PRO A 203 1.76 51.49 35.76
CA PRO A 203 1.89 52.16 37.00
C PRO A 203 2.19 51.19 38.16
N GLU A 204 3.01 51.65 39.17
CA GLU A 204 3.44 50.83 40.32
C GLU A 204 2.28 50.09 41.06
N LEU A 205 1.08 50.65 41.07
CA LEU A 205 -0.13 50.03 41.64
C LEU A 205 -0.58 48.74 40.91
N THR A 206 -0.19 48.57 39.68
CA THR A 206 -0.53 47.37 38.88
C THR A 206 0.46 46.23 39.09
N GLU A 207 1.72 46.55 39.47
CA GLU A 207 2.74 45.54 39.85
C GLU A 207 2.31 44.86 41.19
N GLU A 208 1.65 45.57 42.10
CA GLU A 208 1.17 45.02 43.38
C GLU A 208 -0.01 44.06 43.19
N ILE A 209 -0.83 44.24 42.15
CA ILE A 209 -1.98 43.39 41.81
C ILE A 209 -1.56 42.17 40.99
N LEU A 210 -0.64 42.33 40.08
CA LEU A 210 -0.19 41.22 39.23
C LEU A 210 0.80 40.27 39.93
N GLY A 211 1.42 40.71 41.03
CA GLY A 211 2.37 39.95 41.84
C GLY A 211 3.53 39.30 41.09
N PRO A 212 4.62 38.94 41.74
CA PRO A 212 5.76 38.29 41.11
C PRO A 212 5.40 36.90 40.53
N GLU A 213 4.27 36.36 40.89
CA GLU A 213 3.77 35.05 40.38
C GLU A 213 3.25 35.11 38.93
N ALA A 214 2.74 36.28 38.49
CA ALA A 214 2.31 36.42 37.08
C ALA A 214 3.50 36.38 36.10
N LEU A 215 4.66 36.83 36.53
CA LEU A 215 5.93 36.69 35.79
C LEU A 215 6.49 35.27 35.81
N LEU A 216 6.11 34.46 36.79
CA LEU A 216 6.50 33.05 36.91
C LEU A 216 5.58 32.08 36.10
N LEU A 217 4.44 32.54 35.62
CA LEU A 217 3.55 31.76 34.73
C LEU A 217 4.09 31.59 33.32
N ILE A 218 5.22 32.25 32.98
CA ILE A 218 5.98 31.97 31.77
C ILE A 218 6.99 30.86 32.12
N PRO A 219 6.75 29.60 31.78
CA PRO A 219 7.62 28.50 32.18
C PRO A 219 9.02 28.71 31.61
N PRO A 220 10.09 28.47 32.43
CA PRO A 220 11.45 28.53 31.91
C PRO A 220 11.62 27.54 30.79
N VAL A 221 12.24 28.01 29.69
CA VAL A 221 12.63 27.14 28.57
C VAL A 221 13.52 26.02 29.14
N ARG A 222 12.98 24.81 29.26
CA ARG A 222 13.79 23.62 29.57
C ARG A 222 14.60 23.31 28.32
N ASN A 223 15.88 23.70 28.32
CA ASN A 223 16.86 23.14 27.41
C ASN A 223 16.91 21.62 27.65
N ARG A 224 16.54 20.85 26.63
CA ARG A 224 16.96 19.46 26.48
C ARG A 224 18.11 19.40 25.50
#